data_38c2d804b93a7dd27fbe00718a0e69ab
#
_entry.id   38c2d804b93a7dd27fbe00718a0e69ab
#
_cell.length_a   1.000
_cell.length_b   1.000
_cell.length_c   1.000
_cell.angle_alpha   90.00
_cell.angle_beta   90.00
_cell.angle_gamma   90.00
#
_symmetry.space_group_name_H-M   'P 1'
#
loop_
_entity.id
_entity.type
_entity.pdbx_description
1 polymer ?
#
loop_
_entity_poly.entity_id
_entity_poly.type
_entity_poly.pdbx_seq_one_letter_code
_entity_poly.pdbx_strand_id
1 'polypeptide(L)'
;MQALVIALAASASALAPARRAAPLKTPTKAAAVADAPTAVPDRVSKENPLRVVIAGAGVGGLTLANALDDCDHVDVTLVEKTSAFKRFGGPIQLASNAMQLFREMDDDIYDQIEHKFTWTGNLTNGIKDGIRDEWYAKFDLASPAAARSMPYTGVIERPDLQEILLGGLTDGVVANGVGVAGYEKTAAGGVNVAMEDGRVIEADVLVGADGIWSNVRAAMRDEPARGEGSGVSYSGYTVFAGELNYASPDNGEVGYKVYIGPNQYFVITDIGNGRYQYYAFLARAPGSAETEAKPDGTVPFLKKTFEGWSPDVHRILDATKEDEIEQRDLYDRPPSSIKPWSDGPVGLLGDAVHAMMPNLGQGGCQAIEDAFVLDQELRGLRKRSYAGEALQTYRNRRLVRSASVQGLSRFASDIIIRGFDTPAKIVTDDGPVRFENFNYAGIVTRLLQPILPVFFTVQFNFLYEGWRNEAALDLKAGVAIFGIGLLILAVGAGAVGDLAILLPFAGESLIGAEAFAGISETISSILPSVDSLL
;
A
#
# COMPACT_ATOMS: atom_id res chain seq x y z
N MET A 1 22.48 -12.79 4.54
CA MET A 1 21.06 -12.41 4.48
C MET A 1 20.85 -10.96 4.08
N GLN A 2 21.52 -9.98 4.71
CA GLN A 2 21.50 -8.58 4.23
C GLN A 2 21.97 -8.41 2.77
N ALA A 3 22.97 -9.18 2.34
CA ALA A 3 23.48 -9.15 0.96
C ALA A 3 22.50 -9.69 -0.10
N LEU A 4 21.58 -10.57 0.27
CA LEU A 4 20.60 -11.17 -0.67
C LEU A 4 19.42 -10.23 -0.95
N VAL A 5 19.00 -9.46 0.05
CA VAL A 5 17.97 -8.41 -0.12
C VAL A 5 18.49 -7.27 -1.00
N ILE A 6 19.80 -6.97 -0.92
CA ILE A 6 20.47 -5.95 -1.74
C ILE A 6 20.62 -6.39 -3.21
N ALA A 7 20.85 -7.68 -3.46
CA ALA A 7 21.05 -8.19 -4.82
C ALA A 7 19.77 -8.18 -5.68
N LEU A 8 18.59 -8.33 -5.07
CA LEU A 8 17.30 -8.29 -5.79
C LEU A 8 16.82 -6.87 -6.11
N ALA A 9 17.29 -5.87 -5.37
CA ALA A 9 17.02 -4.46 -5.69
C ALA A 9 17.86 -3.93 -6.87
N ALA A 10 18.97 -4.59 -7.20
CA ALA A 10 19.93 -4.10 -8.20
C ALA A 10 19.67 -4.58 -9.65
N SER A 11 18.81 -5.58 -9.86
CA SER A 11 18.62 -6.21 -11.18
C SER A 11 17.50 -5.59 -12.05
N ALA A 12 16.81 -4.54 -11.56
CA ALA A 12 15.68 -3.91 -12.28
C ALA A 12 16.01 -2.57 -12.97
N SER A 13 17.26 -2.11 -12.97
CA SER A 13 17.62 -0.79 -13.50
C SER A 13 18.59 -0.89 -14.68
N ALA A 14 18.11 -1.24 -15.85
CA ALA A 14 18.85 -1.00 -17.09
C ALA A 14 17.92 -0.74 -18.26
N LEU A 15 18.14 0.43 -18.90
CA LEU A 15 17.78 0.84 -20.25
C LEU A 15 16.57 1.77 -20.44
N ALA A 16 16.88 3.08 -20.57
CA ALA A 16 16.67 3.88 -21.78
C ALA A 16 17.16 5.33 -21.57
N PRO A 17 17.66 6.06 -22.58
CA PRO A 17 18.33 7.35 -22.40
C PRO A 17 17.36 8.52 -22.42
N ALA A 18 17.55 9.44 -21.47
CA ALA A 18 16.74 10.63 -21.24
C ALA A 18 17.16 11.84 -22.09
N ARG A 19 16.20 12.65 -22.49
CA ARG A 19 16.41 14.04 -22.97
C ARG A 19 16.45 14.99 -21.76
N ARG A 20 17.47 15.86 -21.74
CA ARG A 20 17.67 16.86 -20.70
C ARG A 20 16.59 17.95 -20.72
N ALA A 21 15.94 18.18 -19.57
CA ALA A 21 15.19 19.40 -19.25
C ALA A 21 16.02 20.31 -18.34
N ALA A 22 15.83 21.62 -18.47
CA ALA A 22 16.62 22.66 -17.80
C ALA A 22 16.33 22.74 -16.29
N PRO A 23 17.30 23.15 -15.45
CA PRO A 23 17.14 23.19 -14.00
C PRO A 23 16.25 24.36 -13.56
N LEU A 24 15.30 24.06 -12.66
CA LEU A 24 14.53 25.05 -11.91
C LEU A 24 15.41 25.71 -10.84
N LYS A 25 15.29 27.02 -10.73
CA LYS A 25 16.09 27.87 -9.84
C LYS A 25 15.85 27.53 -8.37
N THR A 26 16.92 27.37 -7.61
CA THR A 26 16.98 27.28 -6.16
C THR A 26 16.29 28.48 -5.49
N PRO A 27 15.48 28.29 -4.43
CA PRO A 27 14.93 29.42 -3.70
C PRO A 27 16.02 30.16 -2.91
N THR A 28 15.94 31.46 -2.97
CA THR A 28 16.86 32.41 -2.34
C THR A 28 16.74 32.34 -0.82
N LYS A 29 17.88 32.31 -0.12
CA LYS A 29 18.01 32.39 1.32
C LYS A 29 17.10 33.45 1.94
N ALA A 30 16.22 33.04 2.85
CA ALA A 30 15.44 33.93 3.69
C ALA A 30 16.34 34.68 4.68
N ALA A 31 16.03 35.96 4.89
CA ALA A 31 16.79 36.83 5.78
C ALA A 31 16.63 36.40 7.24
N ALA A 32 17.75 36.38 7.96
CA ALA A 32 17.79 36.08 9.38
C ALA A 32 17.02 37.13 10.19
N VAL A 33 16.07 36.67 11.00
CA VAL A 33 15.47 37.45 12.09
C VAL A 33 16.29 37.18 13.33
N ALA A 34 16.87 38.24 13.86
CA ALA A 34 17.62 38.19 15.10
C ALA A 34 16.71 38.47 16.28
N ASP A 35 16.46 37.45 17.10
CA ASP A 35 16.35 37.56 18.55
C ASP A 35 16.76 36.19 19.10
N ALA A 36 17.63 36.17 20.12
CA ALA A 36 18.11 34.94 20.73
C ALA A 36 16.90 34.18 21.32
N PRO A 37 16.56 32.98 20.84
CA PRO A 37 15.43 32.24 21.34
C PRO A 37 15.70 31.89 22.80
N THR A 38 14.77 32.25 23.70
CA THR A 38 14.71 31.68 25.04
C THR A 38 14.72 30.16 24.89
N ALA A 39 15.76 29.52 25.39
CA ALA A 39 15.93 28.07 25.21
C ALA A 39 14.70 27.35 25.76
N VAL A 40 13.95 26.68 24.89
CA VAL A 40 12.81 25.85 25.28
C VAL A 40 13.32 24.77 26.21
N PRO A 41 12.74 24.55 27.41
CA PRO A 41 13.21 23.52 28.32
C PRO A 41 13.16 22.14 27.66
N ASP A 42 14.20 21.32 27.82
CA ASP A 42 14.29 19.97 27.24
C ASP A 42 13.21 19.03 27.80
N ARG A 43 12.79 19.25 29.05
CA ARG A 43 11.78 18.41 29.71
C ARG A 43 10.37 18.65 29.12
N VAL A 44 9.74 17.57 28.67
CA VAL A 44 8.34 17.54 28.22
C VAL A 44 7.41 17.37 29.41
N SER A 45 6.37 18.20 29.50
CA SER A 45 5.31 18.15 30.50
C SER A 45 4.05 18.84 29.97
N LYS A 46 2.95 18.82 30.73
CA LYS A 46 1.71 19.52 30.39
C LYS A 46 1.91 21.05 30.25
N GLU A 47 2.75 21.62 31.08
CA GLU A 47 3.06 23.09 31.05
C GLU A 47 4.10 23.42 29.96
N ASN A 48 4.74 22.43 29.40
CA ASN A 48 5.75 22.56 28.36
C ASN A 48 5.65 21.39 27.39
N PRO A 49 4.56 21.34 26.60
CA PRO A 49 4.25 20.20 25.75
C PRO A 49 5.24 20.03 24.61
N LEU A 50 5.36 18.79 24.10
CA LEU A 50 6.08 18.47 22.87
C LEU A 50 5.28 19.02 21.68
N ARG A 51 5.84 19.96 20.92
CA ARG A 51 5.20 20.55 19.75
C ARG A 51 5.43 19.66 18.54
N VAL A 52 4.36 19.05 18.03
CA VAL A 52 4.38 18.14 16.88
C VAL A 52 3.63 18.74 15.70
N VAL A 53 4.32 18.95 14.59
CA VAL A 53 3.69 19.32 13.31
C VAL A 53 3.56 18.08 12.44
N ILE A 54 2.34 17.81 11.97
CA ILE A 54 2.03 16.73 11.03
C ILE A 54 1.69 17.35 9.68
N ALA A 55 2.44 17.03 8.64
CA ALA A 55 2.21 17.51 7.28
C ALA A 55 1.35 16.52 6.50
N GLY A 56 0.09 16.87 6.24
CA GLY A 56 -0.86 16.08 5.45
C GLY A 56 -1.98 15.45 6.27
N ALA A 57 -3.23 15.76 5.91
CA ALA A 57 -4.46 15.23 6.51
C ALA A 57 -5.00 14.02 5.73
N GLY A 58 -4.12 13.14 5.28
CA GLY A 58 -4.47 11.80 4.83
C GLY A 58 -4.82 10.89 6.01
N VAL A 59 -5.24 9.64 5.71
CA VAL A 59 -5.64 8.69 6.75
C VAL A 59 -4.58 8.54 7.85
N GLY A 60 -3.31 8.36 7.49
CA GLY A 60 -2.25 8.20 8.48
C GLY A 60 -1.99 9.45 9.32
N GLY A 61 -1.98 10.65 8.69
CA GLY A 61 -1.78 11.92 9.41
C GLY A 61 -2.92 12.24 10.36
N LEU A 62 -4.17 12.04 9.92
CA LEU A 62 -5.36 12.20 10.76
C LEU A 62 -5.40 11.19 11.92
N THR A 63 -5.04 9.94 11.66
CA THR A 63 -4.96 8.90 12.71
C THR A 63 -3.91 9.26 13.76
N LEU A 64 -2.72 9.71 13.32
CA LEU A 64 -1.68 10.15 14.27
C LEU A 64 -2.10 11.41 15.05
N ALA A 65 -2.75 12.36 14.37
CA ALA A 65 -3.24 13.58 15.04
C ALA A 65 -4.25 13.23 16.13
N ASN A 66 -5.24 12.37 15.86
CA ASN A 66 -6.21 11.93 16.88
C ASN A 66 -5.52 11.23 18.05
N ALA A 67 -4.57 10.34 17.78
CA ALA A 67 -3.85 9.61 18.82
C ALA A 67 -3.05 10.54 19.74
N LEU A 68 -2.43 11.59 19.21
CA LEU A 68 -1.61 12.52 19.96
C LEU A 68 -2.41 13.65 20.63
N ASP A 69 -3.54 14.07 20.06
CA ASP A 69 -4.37 15.18 20.57
C ASP A 69 -4.97 14.87 21.95
N ASP A 70 -5.18 13.58 22.25
CA ASP A 70 -5.58 13.10 23.59
C ASP A 70 -4.44 13.15 24.63
N CYS A 71 -3.23 13.55 24.26
CA CYS A 71 -2.08 13.49 25.13
C CYS A 71 -1.74 14.86 25.76
N ASP A 72 -2.02 15.06 27.02
CA ASP A 72 -1.85 16.31 27.80
C ASP A 72 -0.48 17.01 27.64
N HIS A 73 0.55 16.30 27.27
CA HIS A 73 1.92 16.82 27.12
C HIS A 73 2.43 16.83 25.69
N VAL A 74 1.51 16.74 24.72
CA VAL A 74 1.78 16.90 23.28
C VAL A 74 0.87 18.03 22.76
N ASP A 75 1.44 18.91 21.95
CA ASP A 75 0.74 20.00 21.27
C ASP A 75 0.82 19.72 19.76
N VAL A 76 -0.30 19.36 19.15
CA VAL A 76 -0.38 18.91 17.77
C VAL A 76 -0.85 20.02 16.85
N THR A 77 -0.16 20.21 15.74
CA THR A 77 -0.64 21.00 14.60
C THR A 77 -0.64 20.12 13.34
N LEU A 78 -1.81 19.86 12.79
CA LEU A 78 -1.99 19.15 11.53
C LEU A 78 -2.13 20.15 10.38
N VAL A 79 -1.20 20.11 9.43
CA VAL A 79 -1.17 21.02 8.29
C VAL A 79 -1.66 20.30 7.02
N GLU A 80 -2.64 20.89 6.32
CA GLU A 80 -3.16 20.34 5.05
C GLU A 80 -3.21 21.42 3.96
N LYS A 81 -2.70 21.08 2.78
CA LYS A 81 -2.69 22.01 1.62
C LYS A 81 -4.09 22.29 1.06
N THR A 82 -5.00 21.34 1.21
CA THR A 82 -6.36 21.46 0.69
C THR A 82 -7.14 22.46 1.55
N SER A 83 -7.73 23.47 0.92
CA SER A 83 -8.49 24.50 1.63
C SER A 83 -9.84 24.01 2.15
N ALA A 84 -10.39 22.96 1.56
CA ALA A 84 -11.64 22.31 1.98
C ALA A 84 -11.56 20.82 1.69
N PHE A 85 -11.96 20.02 2.66
CA PHE A 85 -12.11 18.58 2.50
C PHE A 85 -13.36 18.32 1.65
N LYS A 86 -13.14 17.98 0.38
CA LYS A 86 -14.22 17.61 -0.54
C LYS A 86 -14.42 16.11 -0.51
N ARG A 87 -15.64 15.67 -0.74
CA ARG A 87 -15.90 14.24 -1.01
C ARG A 87 -15.20 13.87 -2.31
N PHE A 88 -14.00 13.31 -2.20
CA PHE A 88 -13.17 12.91 -3.32
C PHE A 88 -12.47 11.58 -3.04
N GLY A 89 -12.46 10.71 -4.04
CA GLY A 89 -11.87 9.39 -3.97
C GLY A 89 -12.89 8.32 -3.58
N GLY A 90 -12.72 7.14 -4.18
CA GLY A 90 -13.54 5.97 -3.90
C GLY A 90 -13.30 5.40 -2.49
N PRO A 91 -14.02 4.32 -2.14
CA PRO A 91 -13.91 3.68 -0.85
C PRO A 91 -12.49 3.22 -0.55
N ILE A 92 -12.20 3.14 0.75
CA ILE A 92 -10.95 2.59 1.26
C ILE A 92 -11.25 1.28 1.98
N GLN A 93 -10.47 0.25 1.68
CA GLN A 93 -10.49 -0.97 2.46
C GLN A 93 -9.74 -0.75 3.78
N LEU A 94 -10.39 -1.09 4.89
CA LEU A 94 -9.75 -1.24 6.19
C LEU A 94 -9.76 -2.73 6.54
N ALA A 95 -8.59 -3.32 6.52
CA ALA A 95 -8.42 -4.71 6.91
C ALA A 95 -8.46 -4.88 8.43
N SER A 96 -8.60 -6.11 8.90
CA SER A 96 -8.75 -6.46 10.31
C SER A 96 -7.66 -5.85 11.20
N ASN A 97 -6.41 -5.73 10.72
CA ASN A 97 -5.33 -5.07 11.44
C ASN A 97 -5.62 -3.57 11.69
N ALA A 98 -6.09 -2.85 10.70
CA ALA A 98 -6.42 -1.42 10.83
C ALA A 98 -7.65 -1.20 11.73
N MET A 99 -8.71 -1.99 11.53
CA MET A 99 -9.92 -1.91 12.34
C MET A 99 -9.64 -2.22 13.82
N GLN A 100 -8.76 -3.20 14.09
CA GLN A 100 -8.32 -3.52 15.45
C GLN A 100 -7.57 -2.36 16.09
N LEU A 101 -6.74 -1.63 15.34
CA LEU A 101 -6.02 -0.48 15.85
C LEU A 101 -6.94 0.68 16.19
N PHE A 102 -7.94 0.99 15.37
CA PHE A 102 -8.94 2.00 15.73
C PHE A 102 -9.64 1.63 17.03
N ARG A 103 -10.07 0.37 17.21
CA ARG A 103 -10.67 -0.11 18.46
C ARG A 103 -9.74 0.00 19.67
N GLU A 104 -8.41 -0.12 19.48
CA GLU A 104 -7.42 0.02 20.56
C GLU A 104 -7.04 1.47 20.87
N MET A 105 -7.18 2.36 19.90
CA MET A 105 -6.80 3.77 20.02
C MET A 105 -7.94 4.63 20.55
N ASP A 106 -9.16 4.39 20.05
CA ASP A 106 -10.32 5.24 20.37
C ASP A 106 -11.63 4.49 20.04
N ASP A 107 -12.38 4.10 21.07
CA ASP A 107 -13.63 3.39 20.94
C ASP A 107 -14.70 4.22 20.21
N ASP A 108 -14.75 5.55 20.42
CA ASP A 108 -15.74 6.44 19.78
C ASP A 108 -15.49 6.56 18.27
N ILE A 109 -14.23 6.68 17.86
CA ILE A 109 -13.85 6.68 16.44
C ILE A 109 -14.16 5.31 15.82
N TYR A 110 -13.83 4.22 16.51
CA TYR A 110 -14.15 2.87 16.04
C TYR A 110 -15.65 2.69 15.82
N ASP A 111 -16.48 3.06 16.76
CA ASP A 111 -17.94 2.93 16.70
C ASP A 111 -18.53 3.75 15.53
N GLN A 112 -18.03 4.98 15.30
CA GLN A 112 -18.44 5.81 14.17
C GLN A 112 -18.04 5.19 12.83
N ILE A 113 -16.83 4.59 12.73
CA ILE A 113 -16.37 3.86 11.55
C ILE A 113 -17.29 2.65 11.33
N GLU A 114 -17.51 1.82 12.37
CA GLU A 114 -18.34 0.61 12.29
C GLU A 114 -19.76 0.91 11.77
N HIS A 115 -20.34 2.03 12.17
CA HIS A 115 -21.69 2.47 11.76
C HIS A 115 -21.82 2.76 10.25
N LYS A 116 -20.73 3.21 9.62
CA LYS A 116 -20.67 3.51 8.17
C LYS A 116 -19.97 2.42 7.35
N PHE A 117 -19.57 1.33 8.00
CA PHE A 117 -18.70 0.31 7.42
C PHE A 117 -19.48 -0.77 6.69
N THR A 118 -19.01 -1.18 5.52
CA THR A 118 -19.54 -2.33 4.80
C THR A 118 -18.61 -3.52 5.01
N TRP A 119 -19.07 -4.50 5.78
CA TRP A 119 -18.31 -5.71 6.09
C TRP A 119 -18.22 -6.61 4.86
N THR A 120 -17.00 -6.89 4.41
CA THR A 120 -16.74 -7.77 3.26
C THR A 120 -15.90 -8.99 3.63
N GLY A 121 -15.21 -8.96 4.76
CA GLY A 121 -14.29 -10.00 5.18
C GLY A 121 -14.95 -11.34 5.52
N ASN A 122 -16.22 -11.34 5.91
CA ASN A 122 -17.04 -12.52 6.18
C ASN A 122 -17.83 -13.04 4.97
N LEU A 123 -17.70 -12.37 3.82
CA LEU A 123 -18.32 -12.77 2.56
C LEU A 123 -17.33 -13.59 1.70
N THR A 124 -17.80 -14.07 0.55
CA THR A 124 -16.91 -14.71 -0.43
C THR A 124 -16.02 -13.66 -1.09
N ASN A 125 -14.71 -13.84 -0.99
CA ASN A 125 -13.70 -12.99 -1.59
C ASN A 125 -12.73 -13.85 -2.40
N GLY A 126 -12.24 -13.38 -3.54
CA GLY A 126 -11.27 -14.18 -4.28
C GLY A 126 -10.91 -13.69 -5.68
N ILE A 127 -10.13 -14.52 -6.37
CA ILE A 127 -9.66 -14.29 -7.74
C ILE A 127 -10.41 -15.21 -8.70
N LYS A 128 -10.84 -14.65 -9.82
CA LYS A 128 -11.54 -15.34 -10.92
C LYS A 128 -10.76 -15.19 -12.23
N ASP A 129 -10.95 -16.15 -13.11
CA ASP A 129 -10.58 -16.01 -14.52
C ASP A 129 -11.51 -14.98 -15.19
N GLY A 130 -10.92 -13.92 -15.74
CA GLY A 130 -11.69 -12.84 -16.37
C GLY A 130 -12.44 -13.30 -17.63
N ILE A 131 -11.96 -14.33 -18.33
CA ILE A 131 -12.56 -14.84 -19.58
C ILE A 131 -13.53 -15.99 -19.30
N ARG A 132 -13.13 -16.95 -18.45
CA ARG A 132 -13.92 -18.16 -18.17
C ARG A 132 -14.92 -18.02 -17.05
N ASP A 133 -14.79 -16.95 -16.25
CA ASP A 133 -15.64 -16.68 -15.08
C ASP A 133 -15.54 -17.76 -13.97
N GLU A 134 -14.45 -18.50 -13.91
CA GLU A 134 -14.18 -19.55 -12.93
C GLU A 134 -13.34 -19.00 -11.76
N TRP A 135 -13.59 -19.48 -10.56
CA TRP A 135 -12.75 -19.15 -9.40
C TRP A 135 -11.38 -19.83 -9.50
N TYR A 136 -10.31 -19.06 -9.49
CA TYR A 136 -8.97 -19.56 -9.27
C TYR A 136 -8.70 -19.85 -7.80
N ALA A 137 -9.07 -18.94 -6.93
CA ALA A 137 -8.93 -19.09 -5.49
C ALA A 137 -9.94 -18.20 -4.75
N LYS A 138 -10.37 -18.67 -3.58
CA LYS A 138 -11.12 -17.87 -2.61
C LYS A 138 -10.22 -17.55 -1.42
N PHE A 139 -10.38 -16.36 -0.86
CA PHE A 139 -9.63 -15.91 0.32
C PHE A 139 -10.47 -16.15 1.56
N ASP A 140 -9.87 -16.73 2.58
CA ASP A 140 -10.47 -16.77 3.92
C ASP A 140 -9.93 -15.58 4.73
N LEU A 141 -10.68 -14.49 4.76
CA LEU A 141 -10.38 -13.31 5.59
C LEU A 141 -10.99 -13.43 6.98
N ALA A 142 -12.04 -14.25 7.13
CA ALA A 142 -12.80 -14.34 8.36
C ALA A 142 -12.10 -15.19 9.42
N SER A 143 -11.63 -16.41 9.08
CA SER A 143 -11.05 -17.33 10.07
C SER A 143 -9.82 -16.76 10.78
N PRO A 144 -8.83 -16.12 10.11
CA PRO A 144 -7.70 -15.50 10.79
C PRO A 144 -8.09 -14.35 11.71
N ALA A 145 -9.10 -13.54 11.35
CA ALA A 145 -9.62 -12.47 12.18
C ALA A 145 -10.38 -13.01 13.41
N ALA A 146 -11.29 -13.98 13.19
CA ALA A 146 -12.06 -14.61 14.25
C ALA A 146 -11.18 -15.32 15.28
N ALA A 147 -10.14 -16.04 14.82
CA ALA A 147 -9.18 -16.72 15.70
C ALA A 147 -8.45 -15.77 16.66
N ARG A 148 -8.40 -14.47 16.32
CA ARG A 148 -7.76 -13.41 17.12
C ARG A 148 -8.74 -12.46 17.78
N SER A 149 -10.04 -12.71 17.67
CA SER A 149 -11.10 -11.82 18.14
C SER A 149 -11.00 -10.40 17.58
N MET A 150 -10.54 -10.28 16.32
CA MET A 150 -10.40 -9.02 15.60
C MET A 150 -11.68 -8.70 14.81
N PRO A 151 -11.97 -7.42 14.58
CA PRO A 151 -13.00 -7.01 13.62
C PRO A 151 -12.68 -7.58 12.22
N TYR A 152 -13.72 -7.83 11.43
CA TYR A 152 -13.51 -8.27 10.05
C TYR A 152 -13.02 -7.13 9.15
N THR A 153 -12.47 -7.50 8.00
CA THR A 153 -12.15 -6.57 6.92
C THR A 153 -13.44 -6.04 6.28
N GLY A 154 -13.42 -4.80 5.84
CA GLY A 154 -14.50 -4.21 5.07
C GLY A 154 -14.06 -2.93 4.39
N VAL A 155 -15.02 -2.14 3.96
CA VAL A 155 -14.79 -0.88 3.25
C VAL A 155 -15.61 0.25 3.86
N ILE A 156 -15.06 1.45 3.80
CA ILE A 156 -15.73 2.71 4.15
C ILE A 156 -15.45 3.73 3.05
N GLU A 157 -16.38 4.63 2.81
CA GLU A 157 -16.09 5.76 1.93
C GLU A 157 -14.95 6.60 2.51
N ARG A 158 -13.96 6.92 1.69
CA ARG A 158 -12.81 7.72 2.12
C ARG A 158 -13.22 9.08 2.72
N PRO A 159 -14.20 9.81 2.14
CA PRO A 159 -14.71 11.03 2.75
C PRO A 159 -15.35 10.83 4.12
N ASP A 160 -16.06 9.72 4.32
CA ASP A 160 -16.69 9.42 5.62
C ASP A 160 -15.64 9.12 6.69
N LEU A 161 -14.61 8.31 6.36
CA LEU A 161 -13.50 8.08 7.26
C LEU A 161 -12.76 9.38 7.61
N GLN A 162 -12.53 10.24 6.61
CA GLN A 162 -11.89 11.53 6.82
C GLN A 162 -12.73 12.45 7.72
N GLU A 163 -14.06 12.49 7.52
CA GLU A 163 -14.99 13.27 8.34
C GLU A 163 -14.98 12.78 9.80
N ILE A 164 -15.01 11.47 10.03
CA ILE A 164 -14.93 10.88 11.36
C ILE A 164 -13.62 11.28 12.05
N LEU A 165 -12.48 11.09 11.36
CA LEU A 165 -11.18 11.42 11.93
C LEU A 165 -10.97 12.92 12.17
N LEU A 166 -11.55 13.78 11.33
CA LEU A 166 -11.54 15.24 11.57
C LEU A 166 -12.43 15.62 12.75
N GLY A 167 -13.58 14.97 12.90
CA GLY A 167 -14.51 15.20 14.00
C GLY A 167 -13.97 14.77 15.37
N GLY A 168 -12.99 13.88 15.42
CA GLY A 168 -12.31 13.47 16.66
C GLY A 168 -11.28 14.48 17.18
N LEU A 169 -10.86 15.45 16.36
CA LEU A 169 -9.82 16.42 16.72
C LEU A 169 -10.38 17.64 17.48
N THR A 170 -9.61 18.14 18.43
CA THR A 170 -9.90 19.39 19.12
C THR A 170 -9.87 20.59 18.15
N ASP A 171 -10.72 21.57 18.40
CA ASP A 171 -10.76 22.79 17.60
C ASP A 171 -9.40 23.50 17.56
N GLY A 172 -8.94 23.82 16.35
CA GLY A 172 -7.68 24.54 16.12
C GLY A 172 -6.47 23.65 15.84
N VAL A 173 -6.58 22.33 15.99
CA VAL A 173 -5.50 21.38 15.62
C VAL A 173 -5.21 21.41 14.12
N VAL A 174 -6.24 21.57 13.28
CA VAL A 174 -6.11 21.53 11.82
C VAL A 174 -5.87 22.92 11.24
N ALA A 175 -4.74 23.10 10.56
CA ALA A 175 -4.41 24.27 9.74
C ALA A 175 -4.46 23.89 8.26
N ASN A 176 -5.57 24.17 7.59
CA ASN A 176 -5.78 23.83 6.17
C ASN A 176 -5.55 25.02 5.22
N GLY A 177 -5.43 24.73 3.93
CA GLY A 177 -5.27 25.71 2.85
C GLY A 177 -3.83 26.04 2.48
N VAL A 178 -2.83 25.53 3.22
CA VAL A 178 -1.40 25.76 2.93
C VAL A 178 -0.61 24.48 3.24
N GLY A 179 0.20 24.02 2.29
CA GLY A 179 1.06 22.85 2.45
C GLY A 179 2.42 23.19 3.09
N VAL A 180 3.14 22.15 3.48
CA VAL A 180 4.55 22.24 3.88
C VAL A 180 5.43 22.26 2.63
N ALA A 181 6.28 23.27 2.52
CA ALA A 181 7.27 23.41 1.45
C ALA A 181 8.59 22.68 1.76
N GLY A 182 8.96 22.61 3.04
CA GLY A 182 10.20 21.99 3.50
C GLY A 182 10.46 22.29 4.97
N TYR A 183 11.69 22.07 5.41
CA TYR A 183 12.07 22.33 6.80
C TYR A 183 13.55 22.67 6.96
N GLU A 184 13.90 23.28 8.10
CA GLU A 184 15.28 23.48 8.56
C GLU A 184 15.40 23.04 10.02
N LYS A 185 16.42 22.22 10.33
CA LYS A 185 16.70 21.83 11.72
C LYS A 185 17.32 22.99 12.48
N THR A 186 16.86 23.21 13.72
CA THR A 186 17.41 24.27 14.57
C THR A 186 18.60 23.80 15.38
N ALA A 187 19.47 24.71 15.77
CA ALA A 187 20.62 24.39 16.65
C ALA A 187 20.17 23.89 18.04
N ALA A 188 18.93 24.18 18.44
CA ALA A 188 18.34 23.72 19.71
C ALA A 188 17.78 22.28 19.63
N GLY A 189 17.86 21.61 18.46
CA GLY A 189 17.41 20.24 18.30
C GLY A 189 15.95 20.10 17.83
N GLY A 190 15.22 21.22 17.61
CA GLY A 190 13.88 21.25 17.00
C GLY A 190 13.94 21.46 15.48
N VAL A 191 12.83 21.89 14.89
CA VAL A 191 12.65 22.09 13.46
C VAL A 191 11.83 23.34 13.15
N ASN A 192 12.24 24.11 12.17
CA ASN A 192 11.47 25.19 11.54
C ASN A 192 10.80 24.62 10.29
N VAL A 193 9.48 24.54 10.31
CA VAL A 193 8.66 24.03 9.20
C VAL A 193 8.31 25.19 8.28
N ALA A 194 8.84 25.17 7.07
CA ALA A 194 8.56 26.19 6.05
C ALA A 194 7.25 25.85 5.33
N MET A 195 6.31 26.78 5.33
CA MET A 195 5.02 26.68 4.66
C MET A 195 5.09 27.24 3.21
N GLU A 196 4.23 26.75 2.33
CA GLU A 196 4.18 27.20 0.93
C GLU A 196 3.84 28.69 0.77
N ASP A 197 3.21 29.32 1.76
CA ASP A 197 2.88 30.76 1.79
C ASP A 197 3.98 31.62 2.43
N GLY A 198 5.11 31.04 2.81
CA GLY A 198 6.25 31.70 3.40
C GLY A 198 6.21 31.83 4.93
N ARG A 199 5.15 31.40 5.61
CA ARG A 199 5.13 31.28 7.06
C ARG A 199 6.10 30.19 7.53
N VAL A 200 6.55 30.30 8.78
CA VAL A 200 7.36 29.29 9.45
C VAL A 200 6.67 28.89 10.75
N ILE A 201 6.57 27.60 10.99
CA ILE A 201 6.08 27.02 12.26
C ILE A 201 7.26 26.39 12.97
N GLU A 202 7.52 26.82 14.22
CA GLU A 202 8.53 26.17 15.07
C GLU A 202 7.93 24.93 15.74
N ALA A 203 8.63 23.80 15.63
CA ALA A 203 8.21 22.56 16.24
C ALA A 203 9.40 21.81 16.88
N ASP A 204 9.08 20.87 17.74
CA ASP A 204 10.06 19.93 18.31
C ASP A 204 10.16 18.68 17.45
N VAL A 205 9.07 18.30 16.75
CA VAL A 205 8.99 17.17 15.82
C VAL A 205 8.19 17.57 14.58
N LEU A 206 8.65 17.18 13.40
CA LEU A 206 7.90 17.23 12.15
C LEU A 206 7.66 15.81 11.64
N VAL A 207 6.41 15.47 11.33
CA VAL A 207 6.02 14.22 10.70
C VAL A 207 5.49 14.49 9.30
N GLY A 208 6.20 14.02 8.25
CA GLY A 208 5.74 14.08 6.87
C GLY A 208 4.77 12.93 6.58
N ALA A 209 3.47 13.24 6.50
CA ALA A 209 2.37 12.36 6.11
C ALA A 209 1.71 12.86 4.79
N ASP A 210 2.47 13.60 3.97
CA ASP A 210 2.05 14.35 2.80
C ASP A 210 2.05 13.51 1.48
N GLY A 211 1.99 12.20 1.64
CA GLY A 211 1.70 11.23 0.59
C GLY A 211 2.88 10.95 -0.35
N ILE A 212 2.60 10.23 -1.44
CA ILE A 212 3.61 9.74 -2.39
C ILE A 212 4.50 10.87 -2.97
N TRP A 213 3.98 12.09 -3.08
CA TRP A 213 4.68 13.27 -3.59
C TRP A 213 5.20 14.17 -2.47
N SER A 214 5.59 13.59 -1.34
CA SER A 214 6.01 14.27 -0.12
C SER A 214 7.12 15.30 -0.32
N ASN A 215 6.86 16.55 0.07
CA ASN A 215 7.86 17.62 0.15
C ASN A 215 8.79 17.42 1.34
N VAL A 216 8.28 16.91 2.47
CA VAL A 216 9.09 16.61 3.66
C VAL A 216 10.14 15.54 3.32
N ARG A 217 9.74 14.47 2.63
CA ARG A 217 10.69 13.46 2.16
C ARG A 217 11.70 14.03 1.17
N ALA A 218 11.24 14.84 0.22
CA ALA A 218 12.10 15.46 -0.79
C ALA A 218 13.20 16.29 -0.12
N ALA A 219 12.84 17.11 0.86
CA ALA A 219 13.78 17.89 1.66
C ALA A 219 14.73 17.00 2.49
N MET A 220 14.20 15.91 3.11
CA MET A 220 15.00 14.98 3.92
C MET A 220 16.07 14.26 3.09
N ARG A 221 15.78 13.94 1.84
CA ARG A 221 16.63 13.08 1.00
C ARG A 221 17.39 13.83 -0.09
N ASP A 222 17.25 15.14 -0.13
CA ASP A 222 17.79 15.99 -1.21
C ASP A 222 17.41 15.44 -2.61
N GLU A 223 16.12 15.09 -2.76
CA GLU A 223 15.57 14.54 -4.00
C GLU A 223 14.37 15.38 -4.47
N PRO A 224 14.04 15.40 -5.77
CA PRO A 224 12.82 16.08 -6.21
C PRO A 224 11.58 15.37 -5.66
N ALA A 225 10.53 16.14 -5.32
CA ALA A 225 9.27 15.56 -4.85
C ALA A 225 8.57 14.76 -5.96
N ARG A 226 8.76 15.14 -7.23
CA ARG A 226 8.12 14.53 -8.42
C ARG A 226 9.11 14.35 -9.56
N GLY A 227 8.78 13.44 -10.47
CA GLY A 227 9.55 13.21 -11.69
C GLY A 227 10.79 12.36 -11.48
N GLU A 228 11.73 12.48 -12.43
CA GLU A 228 12.98 11.71 -12.40
C GLU A 228 13.81 12.06 -11.16
N GLY A 229 14.36 11.03 -10.50
CA GLY A 229 15.14 11.17 -9.27
C GLY A 229 14.30 11.17 -8.00
N SER A 230 12.96 11.30 -8.06
CA SER A 230 12.09 11.28 -6.88
C SER A 230 12.04 9.92 -6.18
N GLY A 231 12.52 8.86 -6.83
CA GLY A 231 12.39 7.48 -6.36
C GLY A 231 10.97 6.92 -6.45
N VAL A 232 10.03 7.66 -7.04
CA VAL A 232 8.69 7.18 -7.42
C VAL A 232 8.76 6.50 -8.76
N SER A 233 8.14 5.34 -8.88
CA SER A 233 8.11 4.55 -10.11
C SER A 233 6.69 4.45 -10.65
N TYR A 234 6.54 4.57 -11.96
CA TYR A 234 5.29 4.20 -12.61
C TYR A 234 5.11 2.69 -12.50
N SER A 235 3.93 2.26 -12.09
CA SER A 235 3.65 0.85 -11.81
C SER A 235 3.50 -0.03 -13.06
N GLY A 236 3.31 0.57 -14.22
CA GLY A 236 2.93 -0.12 -15.45
C GLY A 236 1.43 -0.11 -15.72
N TYR A 237 0.63 0.53 -14.86
CA TYR A 237 -0.83 0.53 -14.93
C TYR A 237 -1.45 1.91 -14.99
N THR A 238 -2.48 2.01 -15.82
CA THR A 238 -3.52 3.02 -15.71
C THR A 238 -4.76 2.35 -15.12
N VAL A 239 -5.42 2.97 -14.15
CA VAL A 239 -6.65 2.50 -13.53
C VAL A 239 -7.82 3.38 -13.95
N PHE A 240 -8.93 2.74 -14.25
CA PHE A 240 -10.25 3.35 -14.39
C PHE A 240 -11.08 2.91 -13.19
N ALA A 241 -11.58 3.84 -12.43
CA ALA A 241 -12.38 3.60 -11.25
C ALA A 241 -13.78 4.18 -11.44
N GLY A 242 -14.80 3.43 -11.10
CA GLY A 242 -16.19 3.90 -11.14
C GLY A 242 -16.99 3.35 -9.99
N GLU A 243 -17.93 4.16 -9.51
CA GLU A 243 -18.90 3.81 -8.47
C GLU A 243 -20.30 3.89 -9.07
N LEU A 244 -21.14 2.89 -8.78
CA LEU A 244 -22.47 2.82 -9.36
C LEU A 244 -23.47 2.13 -8.42
N ASN A 245 -24.75 2.47 -8.57
CA ASN A 245 -25.86 1.69 -8.02
C ASN A 245 -26.07 0.45 -8.88
N TYR A 246 -25.96 -0.73 -8.28
CA TYR A 246 -26.00 -1.98 -9.02
C TYR A 246 -26.66 -3.09 -8.19
N ALA A 247 -27.65 -3.75 -8.78
CA ALA A 247 -28.25 -4.94 -8.19
C ALA A 247 -27.40 -6.16 -8.56
N SER A 248 -26.51 -6.57 -7.65
CA SER A 248 -25.64 -7.72 -7.88
C SER A 248 -26.44 -9.02 -7.98
N PRO A 249 -26.14 -9.89 -8.95
CA PRO A 249 -26.73 -11.23 -9.01
C PRO A 249 -26.31 -12.13 -7.84
N ASP A 250 -25.26 -11.75 -7.11
CA ASP A 250 -24.73 -12.50 -5.97
C ASP A 250 -25.51 -12.27 -4.66
N ASN A 251 -26.56 -11.45 -4.69
CA ASN A 251 -27.43 -11.15 -3.53
C ASN A 251 -26.68 -10.73 -2.24
N GLY A 252 -25.53 -10.07 -2.37
CA GLY A 252 -24.70 -9.65 -1.23
C GLY A 252 -23.87 -10.77 -0.59
N GLU A 253 -23.76 -11.95 -1.20
CA GLU A 253 -22.91 -13.04 -0.70
C GLU A 253 -21.42 -12.89 -1.05
N VAL A 254 -21.11 -11.98 -1.98
CA VAL A 254 -19.76 -11.75 -2.48
C VAL A 254 -19.32 -10.33 -2.17
N GLY A 255 -18.24 -10.20 -1.38
CA GLY A 255 -17.69 -8.90 -1.01
C GLY A 255 -16.67 -8.35 -2.02
N TYR A 256 -15.84 -9.23 -2.60
CA TYR A 256 -14.72 -8.81 -3.43
C TYR A 256 -14.41 -9.85 -4.52
N LYS A 257 -14.43 -9.42 -5.78
CA LYS A 257 -14.09 -10.24 -6.96
C LYS A 257 -12.96 -9.59 -7.75
N VAL A 258 -11.88 -10.32 -7.96
CA VAL A 258 -10.75 -9.90 -8.80
C VAL A 258 -10.73 -10.78 -10.04
N TYR A 259 -11.14 -10.26 -11.17
CA TYR A 259 -11.04 -10.91 -12.47
C TYR A 259 -9.68 -10.64 -13.08
N ILE A 260 -8.89 -11.66 -13.37
CA ILE A 260 -7.57 -11.53 -13.99
C ILE A 260 -7.55 -12.07 -15.41
N GLY A 261 -6.79 -11.42 -16.28
CA GLY A 261 -6.61 -11.82 -17.67
C GLY A 261 -5.38 -11.17 -18.31
N PRO A 262 -5.14 -11.39 -19.61
CA PRO A 262 -3.97 -10.85 -20.29
C PRO A 262 -3.87 -9.32 -20.21
N ASN A 263 -2.78 -8.80 -19.66
CA ASN A 263 -2.44 -7.36 -19.56
C ASN A 263 -3.47 -6.48 -18.85
N GLN A 264 -4.41 -7.09 -18.15
CA GLN A 264 -5.48 -6.35 -17.46
C GLN A 264 -6.14 -7.19 -16.36
N TYR A 265 -6.71 -6.51 -15.39
CA TYR A 265 -7.59 -7.12 -14.41
C TYR A 265 -8.70 -6.17 -14.01
N PHE A 266 -9.80 -6.73 -13.53
CA PHE A 266 -10.98 -5.99 -13.16
C PHE A 266 -11.40 -6.38 -11.75
N VAL A 267 -11.63 -5.40 -10.89
CA VAL A 267 -12.03 -5.61 -9.51
C VAL A 267 -13.43 -5.10 -9.32
N ILE A 268 -14.28 -5.86 -8.62
CA ILE A 268 -15.61 -5.45 -8.21
C ILE A 268 -15.69 -5.64 -6.70
N THR A 269 -16.15 -4.63 -5.98
CA THR A 269 -16.37 -4.73 -4.53
C THR A 269 -17.71 -4.11 -4.15
N ASP A 270 -18.43 -4.78 -3.26
CA ASP A 270 -19.60 -4.22 -2.58
C ASP A 270 -19.13 -3.13 -1.61
N ILE A 271 -19.78 -1.97 -1.67
CA ILE A 271 -19.52 -0.82 -0.80
C ILE A 271 -20.74 -0.43 0.03
N GLY A 272 -21.73 -1.31 0.06
CA GLY A 272 -22.95 -1.15 0.84
C GLY A 272 -24.04 -0.31 0.16
N ASN A 273 -25.22 -0.38 0.73
CA ASN A 273 -26.38 0.40 0.29
C ASN A 273 -26.76 0.19 -1.18
N GLY A 274 -26.51 -1.01 -1.74
CA GLY A 274 -26.76 -1.32 -3.17
C GLY A 274 -25.78 -0.65 -4.12
N ARG A 275 -24.64 -0.16 -3.63
CA ARG A 275 -23.59 0.44 -4.44
C ARG A 275 -22.39 -0.49 -4.59
N TYR A 276 -21.77 -0.42 -5.73
CA TYR A 276 -20.56 -1.15 -6.07
C TYR A 276 -19.49 -0.21 -6.59
N GLN A 277 -18.26 -0.48 -6.18
CA GLN A 277 -17.07 0.13 -6.74
C GLN A 277 -16.39 -0.87 -7.67
N TYR A 278 -15.96 -0.42 -8.84
CA TYR A 278 -15.07 -1.22 -9.66
C TYR A 278 -13.76 -0.49 -9.96
N TYR A 279 -12.75 -1.29 -10.27
CA TYR A 279 -11.45 -0.82 -10.76
C TYR A 279 -11.04 -1.66 -11.96
N ALA A 280 -10.84 -1.02 -13.11
CA ALA A 280 -10.29 -1.64 -14.31
C ALA A 280 -8.82 -1.21 -14.45
N PHE A 281 -7.92 -2.15 -14.26
CA PHE A 281 -6.47 -1.92 -14.36
C PHE A 281 -5.98 -2.40 -15.71
N LEU A 282 -5.37 -1.51 -16.48
CA LEU A 282 -4.86 -1.77 -17.81
C LEU A 282 -3.34 -1.54 -17.86
N ALA A 283 -2.59 -2.50 -18.40
CA ALA A 283 -1.19 -2.29 -18.71
C ALA A 283 -1.08 -1.24 -19.84
N ARG A 284 -0.50 -0.10 -19.53
CA ARG A 284 -0.36 1.06 -20.43
C ARG A 284 1.00 1.72 -20.25
N ALA A 285 1.38 2.54 -21.22
CA ALA A 285 2.54 3.42 -21.08
C ALA A 285 2.24 4.54 -20.06
N PRO A 286 3.25 5.08 -19.36
CA PRO A 286 3.05 6.22 -18.47
C PRO A 286 2.52 7.44 -19.26
N GLY A 287 1.62 8.21 -18.64
CA GLY A 287 0.93 9.35 -19.26
C GLY A 287 -0.28 8.97 -20.12
N SER A 288 -0.64 7.67 -20.18
CA SER A 288 -1.82 7.23 -20.96
C SER A 288 -3.13 7.77 -20.40
N ALA A 289 -3.20 8.03 -19.09
CA ALA A 289 -4.38 8.64 -18.47
C ALA A 289 -4.75 9.99 -19.12
N GLU A 290 -3.74 10.76 -19.54
CA GLU A 290 -3.90 12.11 -20.10
C GLU A 290 -3.92 12.11 -21.64
N THR A 291 -3.23 11.16 -22.27
CA THR A 291 -2.93 11.20 -23.71
C THR A 291 -3.73 10.20 -24.55
N GLU A 292 -4.32 9.17 -23.96
CA GLU A 292 -5.06 8.14 -24.69
C GLU A 292 -6.43 8.68 -25.18
N ALA A 293 -6.57 8.81 -26.50
CA ALA A 293 -7.81 9.30 -27.10
C ALA A 293 -8.94 8.25 -26.98
N LYS A 294 -10.11 8.70 -26.56
CA LYS A 294 -11.34 7.89 -26.46
C LYS A 294 -12.49 8.60 -27.19
N PRO A 295 -12.46 8.59 -28.53
CA PRO A 295 -13.39 9.39 -29.34
C PRO A 295 -14.86 9.06 -29.09
N ASP A 296 -15.16 7.82 -28.72
CA ASP A 296 -16.52 7.34 -28.47
C ASP A 296 -16.89 7.33 -26.97
N GLY A 297 -15.97 7.81 -26.10
CA GLY A 297 -16.12 7.80 -24.66
C GLY A 297 -15.35 6.68 -23.94
N THR A 298 -15.31 6.78 -22.60
CA THR A 298 -14.55 5.85 -21.75
C THR A 298 -15.28 4.52 -21.58
N VAL A 299 -16.61 4.53 -21.44
CA VAL A 299 -17.40 3.29 -21.30
C VAL A 299 -17.30 2.42 -22.56
N PRO A 300 -17.50 2.91 -23.79
CA PRO A 300 -17.28 2.13 -25.00
C PRO A 300 -15.83 1.62 -25.14
N PHE A 301 -14.85 2.42 -24.75
CA PHE A 301 -13.45 2.02 -24.73
C PHE A 301 -13.23 0.83 -23.79
N LEU A 302 -13.73 0.87 -22.55
CA LEU A 302 -13.62 -0.22 -21.59
C LEU A 302 -14.36 -1.47 -22.05
N LYS A 303 -15.59 -1.34 -22.58
CA LYS A 303 -16.35 -2.48 -23.12
C LYS A 303 -15.59 -3.21 -24.23
N LYS A 304 -14.94 -2.47 -25.12
CA LYS A 304 -14.08 -3.03 -26.16
C LYS A 304 -12.83 -3.68 -25.60
N THR A 305 -12.20 -3.05 -24.59
CA THR A 305 -10.99 -3.56 -23.95
C THR A 305 -11.24 -4.88 -23.21
N PHE A 306 -12.41 -5.03 -22.60
CA PHE A 306 -12.85 -6.23 -21.89
C PHE A 306 -13.74 -7.15 -22.73
N GLU A 307 -13.71 -7.04 -24.08
CA GLU A 307 -14.47 -7.92 -24.96
C GLU A 307 -14.12 -9.39 -24.71
N GLY A 308 -15.15 -10.24 -24.58
CA GLY A 308 -14.99 -11.66 -24.27
C GLY A 308 -14.72 -12.00 -22.80
N TRP A 309 -14.74 -11.00 -21.91
CA TRP A 309 -14.62 -11.23 -20.48
C TRP A 309 -15.95 -11.66 -19.85
N SER A 310 -15.88 -12.01 -18.54
CA SER A 310 -17.04 -12.42 -17.73
C SER A 310 -18.25 -11.51 -17.94
N PRO A 311 -19.46 -12.09 -18.03
CA PRO A 311 -20.70 -11.31 -18.08
C PRO A 311 -20.87 -10.33 -16.90
N ASP A 312 -20.27 -10.61 -15.75
CA ASP A 312 -20.28 -9.70 -14.59
C ASP A 312 -19.56 -8.38 -14.90
N VAL A 313 -18.39 -8.45 -15.55
CA VAL A 313 -17.63 -7.27 -15.96
C VAL A 313 -18.46 -6.42 -16.93
N HIS A 314 -19.11 -7.05 -17.90
CA HIS A 314 -19.95 -6.35 -18.88
C HIS A 314 -21.19 -5.72 -18.22
N ARG A 315 -21.85 -6.42 -17.28
CA ARG A 315 -22.99 -5.85 -16.55
C ARG A 315 -22.62 -4.59 -15.78
N ILE A 316 -21.44 -4.59 -15.13
CA ILE A 316 -20.92 -3.40 -14.43
C ILE A 316 -20.67 -2.26 -15.42
N LEU A 317 -20.00 -2.53 -16.53
CA LEU A 317 -19.71 -1.53 -17.57
C LEU A 317 -20.99 -1.03 -18.28
N ASP A 318 -22.01 -1.88 -18.41
CA ASP A 318 -23.32 -1.50 -18.98
C ASP A 318 -24.10 -0.56 -18.05
N ALA A 319 -23.94 -0.71 -16.74
CA ALA A 319 -24.58 0.13 -15.75
C ALA A 319 -23.82 1.42 -15.44
N THR A 320 -22.55 1.54 -15.87
CA THR A 320 -21.68 2.69 -15.60
C THR A 320 -22.00 3.87 -16.51
N LYS A 321 -22.00 5.10 -15.96
CA LYS A 321 -22.09 6.35 -16.73
C LYS A 321 -20.72 6.97 -16.95
N GLU A 322 -20.59 7.75 -18.03
CA GLU A 322 -19.32 8.40 -18.40
C GLU A 322 -18.76 9.34 -17.32
N ASP A 323 -19.63 10.06 -16.63
CA ASP A 323 -19.28 11.03 -15.58
C ASP A 323 -18.98 10.37 -14.21
N GLU A 324 -19.18 9.06 -14.10
CA GLU A 324 -18.86 8.26 -12.92
C GLU A 324 -17.45 7.65 -12.98
N ILE A 325 -16.70 7.83 -14.08
CA ILE A 325 -15.38 7.20 -14.29
C ILE A 325 -14.26 8.19 -14.03
N GLU A 326 -13.38 7.84 -13.12
CA GLU A 326 -12.09 8.48 -12.90
C GLU A 326 -10.97 7.63 -13.54
N GLN A 327 -10.07 8.28 -14.26
CA GLN A 327 -8.88 7.62 -14.83
C GLN A 327 -7.61 8.24 -14.25
N ARG A 328 -6.64 7.38 -13.86
CA ARG A 328 -5.33 7.84 -13.37
C ARG A 328 -4.25 6.81 -13.59
N ASP A 329 -3.03 7.29 -13.79
CA ASP A 329 -1.83 6.47 -13.75
C ASP A 329 -1.46 6.10 -12.31
N LEU A 330 -1.01 4.88 -12.10
CA LEU A 330 -0.61 4.41 -10.79
C LEU A 330 0.90 4.48 -10.61
N TYR A 331 1.29 4.97 -9.46
CA TYR A 331 2.67 5.09 -9.03
C TYR A 331 2.87 4.44 -7.68
N ASP A 332 4.05 3.88 -7.46
CA ASP A 332 4.48 3.35 -6.17
C ASP A 332 5.93 3.73 -5.88
N ARG A 333 6.44 3.28 -4.75
CA ARG A 333 7.86 3.37 -4.41
C ARG A 333 8.41 1.97 -4.17
N PRO A 334 9.57 1.61 -4.74
CA PRO A 334 10.20 0.34 -4.41
C PRO A 334 10.62 0.31 -2.93
N PRO A 335 10.49 -0.84 -2.25
CA PRO A 335 10.95 -0.99 -0.88
C PRO A 335 12.42 -0.62 -0.74
N SER A 336 12.77 0.15 0.28
CA SER A 336 14.16 0.54 0.53
C SER A 336 14.48 0.51 2.02
N SER A 337 15.40 -0.38 2.40
CA SER A 337 15.95 -0.45 3.75
C SER A 337 17.08 0.58 4.01
N ILE A 338 17.60 1.18 2.95
CA ILE A 338 18.78 2.06 3.01
C ILE A 338 18.38 3.52 3.17
N LYS A 339 17.29 3.95 2.51
CA LYS A 339 16.84 5.34 2.56
C LYS A 339 16.31 5.69 3.96
N PRO A 340 16.64 6.88 4.48
CA PRO A 340 16.19 7.29 5.82
C PRO A 340 14.68 7.51 5.86
N TRP A 341 14.07 7.14 6.99
CA TRP A 341 12.70 7.47 7.37
C TRP A 341 12.63 8.64 8.35
N SER A 342 13.79 8.99 8.92
CA SER A 342 13.94 10.10 9.85
C SER A 342 15.26 10.80 9.66
N ASP A 343 15.31 12.08 10.00
CA ASP A 343 16.50 12.93 10.02
C ASP A 343 16.45 13.87 11.25
N GLY A 344 17.03 13.41 12.36
CA GLY A 344 16.89 14.09 13.65
C GLY A 344 15.42 14.15 14.08
N PRO A 345 14.84 15.34 14.33
CA PRO A 345 13.47 15.52 14.79
C PRO A 345 12.42 15.42 13.66
N VAL A 346 12.80 15.01 12.47
CA VAL A 346 11.89 14.87 11.32
C VAL A 346 11.69 13.40 10.96
N GLY A 347 10.43 12.95 10.85
CA GLY A 347 10.06 11.59 10.47
C GLY A 347 9.08 11.55 9.31
N LEU A 348 8.96 10.38 8.65
CA LEU A 348 8.02 10.13 7.55
C LEU A 348 7.03 9.03 7.93
N LEU A 349 5.79 9.14 7.43
CA LEU A 349 4.69 8.23 7.71
C LEU A 349 3.91 7.88 6.43
N GLY A 350 3.46 6.64 6.31
CA GLY A 350 2.57 6.19 5.24
C GLY A 350 3.17 6.34 3.84
N ASP A 351 2.39 6.81 2.89
CA ASP A 351 2.80 6.96 1.48
C ASP A 351 3.97 7.94 1.28
N ALA A 352 4.25 8.81 2.26
CA ALA A 352 5.44 9.66 2.22
C ALA A 352 6.73 8.82 2.21
N VAL A 353 6.69 7.63 2.79
CA VAL A 353 7.85 6.73 2.88
C VAL A 353 7.68 5.42 2.10
N HIS A 354 6.50 4.79 2.11
CA HIS A 354 6.29 3.44 1.56
C HIS A 354 5.02 3.30 0.71
N ALA A 355 4.73 4.30 -0.15
CA ALA A 355 3.65 4.19 -1.12
C ALA A 355 3.72 2.87 -1.88
N MET A 356 2.61 2.14 -1.94
CA MET A 356 2.54 0.79 -2.47
C MET A 356 1.39 0.60 -3.44
N MET A 357 1.47 -0.48 -4.22
CA MET A 357 0.39 -0.89 -5.11
C MET A 357 -0.87 -1.26 -4.31
N PRO A 358 -2.09 -1.00 -4.86
CA PRO A 358 -3.34 -1.19 -4.12
C PRO A 358 -3.77 -2.66 -3.96
N ASN A 359 -3.07 -3.61 -4.56
CA ASN A 359 -3.51 -5.01 -4.74
C ASN A 359 -3.82 -5.77 -3.44
N LEU A 360 -3.26 -5.35 -2.32
CA LEU A 360 -3.52 -5.96 -1.02
C LEU A 360 -4.48 -5.13 -0.16
N GLY A 361 -4.92 -3.96 -0.62
CA GLY A 361 -5.72 -3.03 0.17
C GLY A 361 -5.03 -2.54 1.45
N GLN A 362 -3.69 -2.57 1.50
CA GLN A 362 -2.94 -2.34 2.73
C GLN A 362 -2.34 -0.94 2.88
N GLY A 363 -2.36 -0.08 1.85
CA GLY A 363 -1.71 1.23 1.94
C GLY A 363 -2.20 2.07 3.12
N GLY A 364 -3.50 2.26 3.24
CA GLY A 364 -4.12 2.94 4.38
C GLY A 364 -3.91 2.20 5.71
N CYS A 365 -4.01 0.86 5.70
CA CYS A 365 -3.80 0.05 6.90
C CYS A 365 -2.37 0.18 7.45
N GLN A 366 -1.37 0.20 6.58
CA GLN A 366 0.02 0.40 6.99
C GLN A 366 0.28 1.81 7.51
N ALA A 367 -0.39 2.84 6.97
CA ALA A 367 -0.30 4.20 7.50
C ALA A 367 -0.96 4.33 8.90
N ILE A 368 -2.04 3.58 9.16
CA ILE A 368 -2.67 3.49 10.49
C ILE A 368 -1.74 2.78 11.49
N GLU A 369 -1.10 1.68 11.07
CA GLU A 369 -0.09 1.00 11.90
C GLU A 369 1.11 1.90 12.20
N ASP A 370 1.55 2.70 11.23
CA ASP A 370 2.61 3.69 11.43
C ASP A 370 2.20 4.72 12.48
N ALA A 371 0.98 5.26 12.37
CA ALA A 371 0.44 6.24 13.31
C ALA A 371 0.40 5.68 14.74
N PHE A 372 -0.08 4.45 14.90
CA PHE A 372 -0.13 3.76 16.19
C PHE A 372 1.25 3.58 16.83
N VAL A 373 2.24 3.10 16.05
CA VAL A 373 3.60 2.91 16.57
C VAL A 373 4.27 4.24 16.87
N LEU A 374 4.07 5.25 16.02
CA LEU A 374 4.67 6.57 16.21
C LEU A 374 4.05 7.31 17.39
N ASP A 375 2.74 7.16 17.63
CA ASP A 375 2.08 7.66 18.84
C ASP A 375 2.76 7.10 20.10
N GLN A 376 2.97 5.79 20.18
CA GLN A 376 3.63 5.15 21.32
C GLN A 376 5.02 5.74 21.61
N GLU A 377 5.80 5.98 20.57
CA GLU A 377 7.15 6.54 20.71
C GLU A 377 7.11 8.02 21.14
N LEU A 378 6.23 8.84 20.57
CA LEU A 378 6.12 10.27 20.87
C LEU A 378 5.45 10.53 22.23
N ARG A 379 4.36 9.82 22.54
CA ARG A 379 3.66 9.89 23.84
C ARG A 379 4.58 9.45 25.00
N GLY A 380 5.53 8.58 24.73
CA GLY A 380 6.54 8.12 25.68
C GLY A 380 7.62 9.15 26.00
N LEU A 381 7.79 10.20 25.19
CA LEU A 381 8.88 11.15 25.34
C LEU A 381 8.76 11.99 26.62
N ARG A 382 9.88 12.12 27.34
CA ARG A 382 10.03 12.98 28.51
C ARG A 382 11.06 14.10 28.30
N LYS A 383 11.78 14.05 27.20
CA LYS A 383 12.75 15.07 26.77
C LYS A 383 12.71 15.23 25.25
N ARG A 384 12.72 16.48 24.78
CA ARG A 384 12.77 16.83 23.35
C ARG A 384 13.99 16.31 22.65
N SER A 385 15.13 16.31 23.35
CA SER A 385 16.41 15.83 22.83
C SER A 385 16.37 14.35 22.37
N TYR A 386 15.40 13.55 22.82
CA TYR A 386 15.22 12.17 22.41
C TYR A 386 14.28 11.97 21.21
N ALA A 387 13.75 13.07 20.63
CA ALA A 387 12.82 12.97 19.50
C ALA A 387 13.41 12.20 18.31
N GLY A 388 14.67 12.46 17.97
CA GLY A 388 15.34 11.72 16.88
C GLY A 388 15.51 10.22 17.16
N GLU A 389 15.76 9.84 18.41
CA GLU A 389 15.86 8.43 18.83
C GLU A 389 14.49 7.74 18.76
N ALA A 390 13.43 8.41 19.20
CA ALA A 390 12.06 7.92 19.10
C ALA A 390 11.65 7.65 17.64
N LEU A 391 11.93 8.59 16.73
CA LEU A 391 11.68 8.42 15.30
C LEU A 391 12.50 7.28 14.68
N GLN A 392 13.73 7.08 15.14
CA GLN A 392 14.54 5.95 14.71
C GLN A 392 14.01 4.61 15.26
N THR A 393 13.49 4.59 16.49
CA THR A 393 12.83 3.42 17.08
C THR A 393 11.55 3.06 16.31
N TYR A 394 10.71 4.05 16.01
CA TYR A 394 9.55 3.89 15.14
C TYR A 394 9.94 3.24 13.79
N ARG A 395 10.95 3.80 13.11
CA ARG A 395 11.46 3.22 11.86
C ARG A 395 11.84 1.76 12.02
N ASN A 396 12.60 1.42 13.05
CA ASN A 396 13.09 0.05 13.27
C ASN A 396 11.96 -0.94 13.53
N ARG A 397 10.90 -0.51 14.20
CA ARG A 397 9.69 -1.31 14.45
C ARG A 397 8.86 -1.52 13.17
N ARG A 398 8.87 -0.56 12.24
CA ARG A 398 8.00 -0.56 11.06
C ARG A 398 8.66 -1.05 9.77
N LEU A 399 9.97 -0.84 9.63
CA LEU A 399 10.70 -1.00 8.37
C LEU A 399 10.50 -2.38 7.72
N VAL A 400 10.72 -3.45 8.48
CA VAL A 400 10.67 -4.82 7.92
C VAL A 400 9.25 -5.17 7.49
N ARG A 401 8.26 -4.85 8.32
CA ARG A 401 6.87 -5.14 8.06
C ARG A 401 6.34 -4.37 6.86
N SER A 402 6.47 -3.05 6.84
CA SER A 402 5.99 -2.22 5.73
C SER A 402 6.69 -2.55 4.41
N ALA A 403 8.01 -2.80 4.43
CA ALA A 403 8.76 -3.23 3.26
C ALA A 403 8.31 -4.60 2.74
N SER A 404 7.95 -5.53 3.64
CA SER A 404 7.40 -6.85 3.27
C SER A 404 6.03 -6.71 2.60
N VAL A 405 5.14 -5.92 3.17
CA VAL A 405 3.80 -5.66 2.60
C VAL A 405 3.91 -4.93 1.26
N GLN A 406 4.78 -3.92 1.17
CA GLN A 406 5.05 -3.17 -0.05
C GLN A 406 5.63 -4.08 -1.16
N GLY A 407 6.60 -4.92 -0.82
CA GLY A 407 7.19 -5.90 -1.74
C GLY A 407 6.18 -6.92 -2.21
N LEU A 408 5.33 -7.43 -1.31
CA LEU A 408 4.27 -8.39 -1.64
C LEU A 408 3.20 -7.77 -2.56
N SER A 409 2.81 -6.51 -2.31
CA SER A 409 1.88 -5.77 -3.17
C SER A 409 2.43 -5.61 -4.59
N ARG A 410 3.72 -5.27 -4.71
CA ARG A 410 4.37 -5.13 -6.03
C ARG A 410 4.52 -6.47 -6.73
N PHE A 411 4.92 -7.51 -6.00
CA PHE A 411 5.04 -8.87 -6.52
C PHE A 411 3.70 -9.39 -7.07
N ALA A 412 2.59 -9.19 -6.36
CA ALA A 412 1.27 -9.54 -6.83
C ALA A 412 0.92 -8.84 -8.17
N SER A 413 1.25 -7.54 -8.29
CA SER A 413 1.09 -6.79 -9.53
C SER A 413 1.92 -7.37 -10.67
N ASP A 414 3.20 -7.63 -10.43
CA ASP A 414 4.14 -8.09 -11.45
C ASP A 414 3.74 -9.48 -11.99
N ILE A 415 3.24 -10.39 -11.12
CA ILE A 415 2.71 -11.68 -11.56
C ILE A 415 1.45 -11.51 -12.41
N ILE A 416 0.51 -10.69 -11.94
CA ILE A 416 -0.78 -10.52 -12.61
C ILE A 416 -0.61 -9.94 -14.01
N ILE A 417 0.33 -9.00 -14.22
CA ILE A 417 0.47 -8.32 -15.52
C ILE A 417 1.71 -8.74 -16.30
N ARG A 418 2.89 -8.72 -15.70
CA ARG A 418 4.12 -9.01 -16.45
C ARG A 418 4.24 -10.48 -16.84
N GLY A 419 3.58 -11.37 -16.11
CA GLY A 419 3.46 -12.76 -16.49
C GLY A 419 2.79 -12.97 -17.86
N PHE A 420 2.01 -11.98 -18.35
CA PHE A 420 1.33 -12.05 -19.65
C PHE A 420 2.13 -11.41 -20.79
N ASP A 421 3.04 -10.50 -20.51
CA ASP A 421 3.84 -9.80 -21.53
C ASP A 421 5.07 -10.60 -22.01
N THR A 422 5.42 -11.67 -21.30
CA THR A 422 6.54 -12.51 -21.70
C THR A 422 6.00 -13.55 -22.69
N PRO A 423 6.23 -13.41 -24.01
CA PRO A 423 5.88 -14.45 -24.94
C PRO A 423 6.63 -15.71 -24.53
N ALA A 424 5.91 -16.81 -24.27
CA ALA A 424 6.53 -18.09 -24.03
C ALA A 424 7.37 -18.43 -25.27
N LYS A 425 8.68 -18.50 -25.12
CA LYS A 425 9.58 -18.98 -26.13
C LYS A 425 9.82 -20.46 -25.86
N ILE A 426 9.19 -21.31 -26.63
CA ILE A 426 9.64 -22.70 -26.73
C ILE A 426 10.69 -22.72 -27.83
N VAL A 427 11.91 -23.13 -27.50
CA VAL A 427 12.97 -23.36 -28.46
C VAL A 427 12.79 -24.79 -28.97
N THR A 428 12.42 -24.94 -30.23
CA THR A 428 12.39 -26.24 -30.94
C THR A 428 13.60 -26.35 -31.83
N ASP A 429 13.89 -27.56 -32.36
CA ASP A 429 14.98 -27.78 -33.31
C ASP A 429 14.86 -26.89 -34.57
N ASP A 430 13.66 -26.41 -34.88
CA ASP A 430 13.37 -25.51 -36.01
C ASP A 430 13.46 -24.01 -35.62
N GLY A 431 13.84 -23.68 -34.37
CA GLY A 431 13.98 -22.32 -33.86
C GLY A 431 12.89 -21.92 -32.85
N PRO A 432 12.94 -20.66 -32.35
CA PRO A 432 12.02 -20.23 -31.33
C PRO A 432 10.61 -20.01 -31.89
N VAL A 433 9.64 -20.76 -31.38
CA VAL A 433 8.21 -20.55 -31.64
C VAL A 433 7.67 -19.52 -30.66
N ARG A 434 7.11 -18.43 -31.18
CA ARG A 434 6.36 -17.42 -30.38
C ARG A 434 4.89 -17.82 -30.34
N PHE A 435 4.36 -17.99 -29.14
CA PHE A 435 2.92 -18.10 -28.94
C PHE A 435 2.36 -16.70 -28.65
N GLU A 436 1.88 -16.03 -29.67
CA GLU A 436 1.07 -14.82 -29.50
C GLU A 436 -0.26 -15.25 -28.83
N ASN A 437 -0.66 -14.57 -27.75
CA ASN A 437 -1.86 -14.86 -26.96
C ASN A 437 -1.81 -16.08 -26.02
N PHE A 438 -0.65 -16.55 -25.62
CA PHE A 438 -0.55 -17.62 -24.64
C PHE A 438 -0.79 -17.05 -23.21
N ASN A 439 -1.90 -17.46 -22.58
CA ASN A 439 -2.24 -17.04 -21.21
C ASN A 439 -1.35 -17.76 -20.18
N TYR A 440 -0.09 -17.33 -20.07
CA TYR A 440 0.89 -17.90 -19.16
C TYR A 440 0.44 -17.76 -17.68
N ALA A 441 -0.06 -16.58 -17.27
CA ALA A 441 -0.50 -16.38 -15.89
C ALA A 441 -1.74 -17.24 -15.56
N GLY A 442 -2.64 -17.47 -16.50
CA GLY A 442 -3.75 -18.41 -16.31
C GLY A 442 -3.27 -19.85 -16.07
N ILE A 443 -2.21 -20.28 -16.78
CA ILE A 443 -1.62 -21.60 -16.56
C ILE A 443 -0.90 -21.67 -15.23
N VAL A 444 -0.04 -20.69 -14.92
CA VAL A 444 0.66 -20.60 -13.64
C VAL A 444 -0.33 -20.55 -12.49
N THR A 445 -1.38 -19.72 -12.58
CA THR A 445 -2.41 -19.63 -11.56
C THR A 445 -3.16 -20.94 -11.37
N ARG A 446 -3.42 -21.69 -12.44
CA ARG A 446 -4.03 -23.03 -12.37
C ARG A 446 -3.11 -24.07 -11.74
N LEU A 447 -1.83 -24.09 -12.11
CA LEU A 447 -0.83 -24.98 -11.50
C LEU A 447 -0.63 -24.67 -10.03
N LEU A 448 -0.73 -23.39 -9.63
CA LEU A 448 -0.60 -22.94 -8.26
C LEU A 448 -1.92 -22.98 -7.48
N GLN A 449 -3.05 -23.22 -8.13
CA GLN A 449 -4.37 -23.23 -7.51
C GLN A 449 -4.44 -24.05 -6.21
N PRO A 450 -3.86 -25.25 -6.08
CA PRO A 450 -3.85 -26.01 -4.84
C PRO A 450 -3.06 -25.33 -3.70
N ILE A 451 -2.07 -24.49 -4.04
CA ILE A 451 -1.16 -23.85 -3.09
C ILE A 451 -1.69 -22.46 -2.66
N LEU A 452 -2.47 -21.82 -3.52
CA LEU A 452 -2.99 -20.46 -3.24
C LEU A 452 -3.73 -20.31 -1.91
N PRO A 453 -4.60 -21.25 -1.46
CA PRO A 453 -5.23 -21.13 -0.16
C PRO A 453 -4.24 -21.08 1.00
N VAL A 454 -3.17 -21.90 0.93
CA VAL A 454 -2.10 -21.91 1.95
C VAL A 454 -1.35 -20.57 1.92
N PHE A 455 -1.00 -20.09 0.74
CA PHE A 455 -0.36 -18.79 0.58
C PHE A 455 -1.18 -17.66 1.19
N PHE A 456 -2.48 -17.60 0.88
CA PHE A 456 -3.37 -16.57 1.43
C PHE A 456 -3.55 -16.71 2.95
N THR A 457 -3.62 -17.94 3.48
CA THR A 457 -3.68 -18.16 4.93
C THR A 457 -2.43 -17.60 5.61
N VAL A 458 -1.23 -17.89 5.09
CA VAL A 458 0.03 -17.34 5.62
C VAL A 458 0.05 -15.81 5.52
N GLN A 459 -0.38 -15.27 4.37
CA GLN A 459 -0.44 -13.83 4.14
C GLN A 459 -1.37 -13.12 5.14
N PHE A 460 -2.60 -13.61 5.33
CA PHE A 460 -3.53 -12.97 6.25
C PHE A 460 -3.14 -13.15 7.72
N ASN A 461 -2.55 -14.28 8.09
CA ASN A 461 -1.96 -14.45 9.41
C ASN A 461 -0.85 -13.41 9.64
N PHE A 462 0.05 -13.23 8.70
CA PHE A 462 1.09 -12.19 8.76
C PHE A 462 0.49 -10.78 8.87
N LEU A 463 -0.51 -10.45 8.05
CA LEU A 463 -1.16 -9.15 8.07
C LEU A 463 -1.89 -8.85 9.38
N TYR A 464 -2.44 -9.87 10.05
CA TYR A 464 -3.25 -9.69 11.26
C TYR A 464 -2.45 -9.81 12.57
N GLU A 465 -1.22 -10.33 12.56
CA GLU A 465 -0.39 -10.49 13.76
C GLU A 465 0.81 -9.53 13.84
N GLY A 466 1.38 -9.17 12.69
CA GLY A 466 2.72 -8.63 12.62
C GLY A 466 2.97 -7.28 13.28
N TRP A 467 1.94 -6.51 13.61
CA TRP A 467 2.09 -5.22 14.30
C TRP A 467 2.21 -5.36 15.82
N ARG A 468 1.79 -6.50 16.40
CA ARG A 468 1.88 -6.78 17.85
C ARG A 468 3.20 -7.40 18.27
N ASN A 469 3.85 -8.12 17.38
CA ASN A 469 5.02 -8.92 17.69
C ASN A 469 6.28 -8.32 17.07
N GLU A 470 7.13 -7.79 17.94
CA GLU A 470 8.42 -7.22 17.55
C GLU A 470 9.32 -8.23 16.83
N ALA A 471 9.80 -7.86 15.66
CA ALA A 471 10.94 -8.39 14.91
C ALA A 471 11.05 -9.92 14.61
N ALA A 472 10.72 -10.82 15.53
CA ALA A 472 11.05 -12.25 15.36
C ALA A 472 10.01 -13.03 14.53
N LEU A 473 8.71 -12.74 14.68
CA LEU A 473 7.62 -13.36 13.91
C LEU A 473 7.53 -12.75 12.51
N ASP A 474 7.75 -11.45 12.38
CA ASP A 474 7.79 -10.76 11.09
C ASP A 474 8.88 -11.30 10.17
N LEU A 475 10.04 -11.65 10.72
CA LEU A 475 11.12 -12.23 9.94
C LEU A 475 10.77 -13.65 9.45
N LYS A 476 10.15 -14.50 10.28
CA LYS A 476 9.75 -15.87 9.92
C LYS A 476 8.62 -15.85 8.88
N ALA A 477 7.59 -15.03 9.10
CA ALA A 477 6.49 -14.88 8.15
C ALA A 477 6.96 -14.23 6.84
N GLY A 478 7.79 -13.20 6.90
CA GLY A 478 8.41 -12.56 5.73
C GLY A 478 9.27 -13.53 4.93
N VAL A 479 10.06 -14.37 5.59
CA VAL A 479 10.88 -15.42 4.92
C VAL A 479 9.99 -16.51 4.32
N ALA A 480 8.90 -16.91 4.98
CA ALA A 480 7.96 -17.89 4.45
C ALA A 480 7.22 -17.34 3.21
N ILE A 481 6.69 -16.12 3.29
CA ILE A 481 6.03 -15.45 2.15
C ILE A 481 7.01 -15.27 0.99
N PHE A 482 8.24 -14.84 1.27
CA PHE A 482 9.28 -14.67 0.27
C PHE A 482 9.71 -16.01 -0.35
N GLY A 483 9.84 -17.07 0.46
CA GLY A 483 10.14 -18.44 0.00
C GLY A 483 9.05 -18.98 -0.92
N ILE A 484 7.78 -18.80 -0.56
CA ILE A 484 6.63 -19.17 -1.40
C ILE A 484 6.62 -18.32 -2.69
N GLY A 485 6.90 -17.03 -2.60
CA GLY A 485 7.02 -16.14 -3.77
C GLY A 485 8.13 -16.56 -4.73
N LEU A 486 9.30 -16.95 -4.21
CA LEU A 486 10.40 -17.52 -5.02
C LEU A 486 10.01 -18.84 -5.66
N LEU A 487 9.28 -19.72 -4.95
CA LEU A 487 8.76 -20.97 -5.48
C LEU A 487 7.82 -20.71 -6.66
N ILE A 488 6.91 -19.76 -6.52
CA ILE A 488 5.98 -19.33 -7.59
C ILE A 488 6.75 -18.82 -8.81
N LEU A 489 7.78 -17.98 -8.60
CA LEU A 489 8.62 -17.45 -9.67
C LEU A 489 9.42 -18.56 -10.38
N ALA A 490 9.97 -19.50 -9.64
CA ALA A 490 10.78 -20.58 -10.20
C ALA A 490 9.94 -21.59 -10.99
N VAL A 491 8.73 -21.91 -10.49
CA VAL A 491 7.73 -22.70 -11.23
C VAL A 491 7.34 -21.95 -12.51
N GLY A 492 7.10 -20.64 -12.40
CA GLY A 492 6.78 -19.81 -13.55
C GLY A 492 7.91 -19.67 -14.57
N ALA A 493 9.16 -19.75 -14.15
CA ALA A 493 10.34 -19.66 -15.02
C ALA A 493 10.76 -21.02 -15.63
N GLY A 494 10.03 -22.12 -15.35
CA GLY A 494 10.42 -23.47 -15.79
C GLY A 494 11.63 -24.06 -15.06
N ALA A 495 12.08 -23.43 -13.96
CA ALA A 495 13.25 -23.82 -13.17
C ALA A 495 12.93 -24.84 -12.06
N VAL A 496 11.89 -25.66 -12.23
CA VAL A 496 11.39 -26.59 -11.20
C VAL A 496 12.43 -27.65 -10.82
N GLY A 497 13.27 -28.06 -11.77
CA GLY A 497 14.33 -29.07 -11.54
C GLY A 497 15.37 -28.61 -10.51
N ASP A 498 15.69 -27.32 -10.48
CA ASP A 498 16.70 -26.76 -9.58
C ASP A 498 16.13 -26.43 -8.18
N LEU A 499 14.83 -26.40 -8.04
CA LEU A 499 14.16 -26.01 -6.78
C LEU A 499 14.11 -27.14 -5.75
N ALA A 500 14.12 -28.39 -6.17
CA ALA A 500 14.21 -29.55 -5.28
C ALA A 500 15.44 -29.47 -4.35
N ILE A 501 16.47 -28.72 -4.76
CA ILE A 501 17.70 -28.48 -3.98
C ILE A 501 17.49 -27.42 -2.88
N LEU A 502 16.50 -26.51 -3.02
CA LEU A 502 16.26 -25.41 -2.08
C LEU A 502 15.21 -25.74 -1.02
N LEU A 503 14.34 -26.72 -1.25
CA LEU A 503 13.32 -27.16 -0.29
C LEU A 503 13.87 -27.58 1.08
N PRO A 504 15.01 -28.28 1.22
CA PRO A 504 15.57 -28.62 2.52
C PRO A 504 16.03 -27.42 3.35
N PHE A 505 16.30 -26.26 2.72
CA PHE A 505 16.71 -25.05 3.40
C PHE A 505 15.55 -24.16 3.89
N ALA A 506 14.33 -24.37 3.36
CA ALA A 506 13.11 -23.72 3.83
C ALA A 506 12.51 -24.40 5.08
N GLY A 507 13.04 -25.50 5.48
CA GLY A 507 12.92 -26.36 6.65
C GLY A 507 11.62 -26.32 7.50
N GLU A 508 11.30 -27.45 8.05
CA GLU A 508 10.20 -27.70 9.03
C GLU A 508 10.10 -26.66 10.15
N SER A 509 11.18 -25.94 10.45
CA SER A 509 11.26 -24.97 11.54
C SER A 509 10.57 -23.63 11.25
N LEU A 510 10.22 -23.34 9.98
CA LEU A 510 9.68 -22.04 9.57
C LEU A 510 8.16 -22.01 9.43
N ILE A 511 7.55 -23.12 9.04
CA ILE A 511 6.11 -23.18 8.75
C ILE A 511 5.36 -24.24 9.59
N GLY A 512 6.07 -24.97 10.45
CA GLY A 512 5.53 -26.11 11.22
C GLY A 512 5.49 -27.41 10.39
N ALA A 513 5.74 -28.53 11.08
CA ALA A 513 5.90 -29.84 10.44
C ALA A 513 4.67 -30.30 9.63
N GLU A 514 3.45 -30.00 10.11
CA GLU A 514 2.21 -30.39 9.43
C GLU A 514 1.97 -29.59 8.12
N ALA A 515 2.21 -28.28 8.15
CA ALA A 515 2.08 -27.43 6.95
C ALA A 515 3.16 -27.77 5.91
N PHE A 516 4.39 -28.05 6.36
CA PHE A 516 5.48 -28.50 5.49
C PHE A 516 5.18 -29.85 4.84
N ALA A 517 4.66 -30.82 5.59
CA ALA A 517 4.26 -32.12 5.07
C ALA A 517 3.16 -32.00 4.01
N GLY A 518 2.14 -31.16 4.26
CA GLY A 518 1.06 -30.90 3.30
C GLY A 518 1.55 -30.25 2.01
N ILE A 519 2.48 -29.29 2.10
CA ILE A 519 3.11 -28.67 0.91
C ILE A 519 3.96 -29.68 0.17
N SER A 520 4.75 -30.49 0.87
CA SER A 520 5.60 -31.53 0.27
C SER A 520 4.79 -32.61 -0.45
N GLU A 521 3.69 -33.10 0.15
CA GLU A 521 2.77 -34.04 -0.49
C GLU A 521 2.09 -33.44 -1.71
N THR A 522 1.66 -32.19 -1.65
CA THR A 522 1.01 -31.48 -2.77
C THR A 522 1.98 -31.30 -3.92
N ILE A 523 3.21 -30.86 -3.66
CA ILE A 523 4.25 -30.71 -4.68
C ILE A 523 4.60 -32.08 -5.31
N SER A 524 4.76 -33.11 -4.50
CA SER A 524 5.06 -34.47 -4.97
C SER A 524 3.92 -35.08 -5.80
N SER A 525 2.67 -34.69 -5.56
CA SER A 525 1.52 -35.12 -6.37
C SER A 525 1.41 -34.39 -7.70
N ILE A 526 1.99 -33.19 -7.82
CA ILE A 526 1.94 -32.35 -9.03
C ILE A 526 3.11 -32.65 -9.96
N LEU A 527 4.31 -32.91 -9.43
CA LEU A 527 5.53 -33.17 -10.19
C LEU A 527 5.42 -34.34 -11.20
N PRO A 528 4.82 -35.49 -10.89
CA PRO A 528 4.67 -36.57 -11.87
C PRO A 528 3.76 -36.23 -13.06
N SER A 529 2.85 -35.28 -12.89
CA SER A 529 1.95 -34.82 -13.95
C SER A 529 2.60 -33.81 -14.91
N VAL A 530 3.66 -33.14 -14.48
CA VAL A 530 4.43 -32.20 -15.31
C VAL A 530 5.38 -32.95 -16.25
N ASP A 531 6.04 -34.03 -15.77
CA ASP A 531 6.90 -34.88 -16.60
C ASP A 531 6.12 -35.64 -17.69
N SER A 532 4.80 -35.75 -17.59
CA SER A 532 3.95 -36.33 -18.60
C SER A 532 3.42 -35.33 -19.64
N LEU A 533 3.71 -34.04 -19.48
CA LEU A 533 3.28 -32.94 -20.35
C LEU A 533 4.45 -32.27 -21.10
N LEU A 534 5.69 -32.68 -20.82
CA LEU A 534 6.91 -32.38 -21.57
C LEU A 534 7.31 -33.58 -22.44
#